data_bccf3c54e789e3e3033a5aaccc7e1fdb
#
_entry.id   bccf3c54e789e3e3033a5aaccc7e1fdb
#
_cell.length_a   1.000
_cell.length_b   1.000
_cell.length_c   1.000
_cell.angle_alpha   90.00
_cell.angle_beta   90.00
_cell.angle_gamma   90.00
#
_symmetry.space_group_name_H-M   'P 1'
#
loop_
_entity.id
_entity.type
_entity.pdbx_description
1 polymer ?
#
loop_
_entity_poly.entity_id
_entity_poly.type
_entity_poly.pdbx_seq_one_letter_code
_entity_poly.pdbx_strand_id
1 'polypeptide(L)'
;MEKAERGFRKGMRFLRKFGLTPFGMAMLFALAVFPLVIQDEVITRLLISALMLGALAMAFDFTAGFININNFGYAAFWGVGAYTSALLAVKLGVSPWLGMLAGGVFAGLLGLGLGFLTLRLAGIFASCMTWFVALAMFAVTANWVELTRGTSGLSVPPLFHTTENIGYYYTIFVMTILTYVGLRVIINSHIGTAFRAIGQDIQAAQASGINVTKYKIMNFTISCAIAGVLGGFYAHFVGIITPTVMNTSHTVEIMVLSYVGGRGTIWGGLVAGLIMIPGMEYLKGLLELRLLIYGVLMIMVMIFFPNGLAGLYNKFFNLLGESFFEKGQRVKKGGEERGGRAEMKN
;
A
#
# COMPACT_ATOMS: atom_id res chain seq x y z
N MET A 1 5.06 2.62 40.45
CA MET A 1 5.02 1.55 39.41
C MET A 1 3.66 1.45 38.72
N GLU A 2 2.54 1.45 39.43
CA GLU A 2 1.18 1.27 38.87
C GLU A 2 0.72 2.37 37.86
N LYS A 3 1.13 3.64 38.03
CA LYS A 3 0.85 4.73 37.07
C LYS A 3 1.59 4.56 35.75
N ALA A 4 2.81 4.04 35.79
CA ALA A 4 3.60 3.76 34.58
C ALA A 4 3.03 2.57 33.78
N GLU A 5 2.58 1.52 34.49
CA GLU A 5 1.89 0.37 33.86
C GLU A 5 0.54 0.77 33.25
N ARG A 6 -0.25 1.61 33.91
CA ARG A 6 -1.51 2.12 33.36
C ARG A 6 -1.28 3.00 32.11
N GLY A 7 -0.22 3.83 32.13
CA GLY A 7 0.21 4.61 30.95
C GLY A 7 0.63 3.72 29.78
N PHE A 8 1.46 2.72 30.06
CA PHE A 8 1.91 1.74 29.08
C PHE A 8 0.76 0.91 28.50
N ARG A 9 -0.17 0.43 29.33
CA ARG A 9 -1.38 -0.29 28.89
C ARG A 9 -2.35 0.60 28.06
N LYS A 10 -2.45 1.91 28.37
CA LYS A 10 -3.22 2.87 27.57
C LYS A 10 -2.55 3.13 26.22
N GLY A 11 -1.23 3.33 26.21
CA GLY A 11 -0.44 3.48 24.99
C GLY A 11 -0.53 2.24 24.09
N MET A 12 -0.39 1.05 24.68
CA MET A 12 -0.51 -0.22 23.95
C MET A 12 -1.93 -0.46 23.40
N ARG A 13 -3.00 -0.06 24.10
CA ARG A 13 -4.37 -0.11 23.58
C ARG A 13 -4.58 0.88 22.42
N PHE A 14 -3.98 2.08 22.50
CA PHE A 14 -4.03 3.07 21.44
C PHE A 14 -3.29 2.56 20.18
N LEU A 15 -2.08 2.03 20.32
CA LEU A 15 -1.29 1.44 19.24
C LEU A 15 -1.99 0.21 18.62
N ARG A 16 -2.62 -0.62 19.43
CA ARG A 16 -3.41 -1.77 18.97
C ARG A 16 -4.67 -1.36 18.18
N LYS A 17 -5.25 -0.19 18.49
CA LYS A 17 -6.35 0.40 17.72
C LYS A 17 -5.89 0.82 16.31
N PHE A 18 -4.62 1.19 16.15
CA PHE A 18 -3.99 1.46 14.85
C PHE A 18 -3.42 0.20 14.17
N GLY A 19 -3.57 -0.98 14.77
CA GLY A 19 -3.06 -2.24 14.21
C GLY A 19 -1.54 -2.37 14.25
N LEU A 20 -0.85 -1.46 14.97
CA LEU A 20 0.58 -1.54 15.22
C LEU A 20 0.83 -2.60 16.30
N THR A 21 1.17 -3.80 15.85
CA THR A 21 1.68 -4.84 16.75
C THR A 21 3.09 -4.47 17.21
N PRO A 22 3.59 -5.01 18.35
CA PRO A 22 4.98 -4.79 18.76
C PRO A 22 6.00 -5.14 17.66
N PHE A 23 5.69 -6.16 16.87
CA PHE A 23 6.47 -6.57 15.71
C PHE A 23 6.47 -5.48 14.61
N GLY A 24 5.31 -4.89 14.31
CA GLY A 24 5.22 -3.78 13.35
C GLY A 24 6.02 -2.54 13.79
N MET A 25 6.04 -2.24 15.09
CA MET A 25 6.87 -1.15 15.63
C MET A 25 8.36 -1.46 15.53
N ALA A 26 8.77 -2.70 15.83
CA ALA A 26 10.16 -3.13 15.67
C ALA A 26 10.60 -3.06 14.21
N MET A 27 9.74 -3.46 13.28
CA MET A 27 10.00 -3.36 11.84
C MET A 27 10.12 -1.91 11.36
N LEU A 28 9.24 -1.00 11.81
CA LEU A 28 9.32 0.43 11.50
C LEU A 28 10.60 1.06 12.07
N PHE A 29 10.97 0.67 13.30
CA PHE A 29 12.22 1.13 13.90
C PHE A 29 13.45 0.62 13.14
N ALA A 30 13.46 -0.65 12.77
CA ALA A 30 14.52 -1.25 11.95
C ALA A 30 14.65 -0.53 10.61
N LEU A 31 13.54 -0.25 9.93
CA LEU A 31 13.53 0.53 8.67
C LEU A 31 14.04 1.96 8.88
N ALA A 32 13.70 2.63 9.99
CA ALA A 32 14.17 3.98 10.28
C ALA A 32 15.68 4.05 10.51
N VAL A 33 16.25 3.02 11.14
CA VAL A 33 17.70 2.96 11.47
C VAL A 33 18.53 2.39 10.32
N PHE A 34 17.93 1.60 9.43
CA PHE A 34 18.63 0.87 8.37
C PHE A 34 19.56 1.73 7.50
N PRO A 35 19.15 2.89 6.95
CA PRO A 35 20.02 3.72 6.09
C PRO A 35 21.16 4.39 6.85
N LEU A 36 21.10 4.45 8.19
CA LEU A 36 22.20 4.99 9.02
C LEU A 36 23.30 3.95 9.21
N VAL A 37 22.95 2.66 9.15
CA VAL A 37 23.89 1.55 9.36
C VAL A 37 24.50 1.10 8.02
N ILE A 38 23.68 1.02 6.98
CA ILE A 38 24.11 0.55 5.65
C ILE A 38 24.06 1.74 4.70
N GLN A 39 25.23 2.30 4.42
CA GLN A 39 25.42 3.48 3.54
C GLN A 39 25.63 3.09 2.08
N ASP A 40 25.07 1.94 1.64
CA ASP A 40 25.14 1.52 0.25
C ASP A 40 24.01 2.20 -0.55
N GLU A 41 24.41 2.94 -1.59
CA GLU A 41 23.46 3.67 -2.44
C GLU A 41 22.51 2.74 -3.22
N VAL A 42 22.98 1.57 -3.64
CA VAL A 42 22.15 0.61 -4.38
C VAL A 42 21.06 0.06 -3.48
N ILE A 43 21.42 -0.35 -2.27
CA ILE A 43 20.47 -0.87 -1.28
C ILE A 43 19.48 0.23 -0.88
N THR A 44 19.93 1.45 -0.69
CA THR A 44 19.05 2.60 -0.36
C THR A 44 18.03 2.87 -1.47
N ARG A 45 18.44 2.86 -2.74
CA ARG A 45 17.55 3.01 -3.89
C ARG A 45 16.53 1.87 -4.00
N LEU A 46 16.95 0.64 -3.72
CA LEU A 46 16.05 -0.52 -3.65
C LEU A 46 14.98 -0.37 -2.59
N LEU A 47 15.37 0.08 -1.40
CA LEU A 47 14.44 0.31 -0.30
C LEU A 47 13.47 1.47 -0.59
N ILE A 48 13.93 2.55 -1.23
CA ILE A 48 13.06 3.64 -1.69
C ILE A 48 12.00 3.09 -2.64
N SER A 49 12.41 2.27 -3.63
CA SER A 49 11.49 1.64 -4.56
C SER A 49 10.52 0.67 -3.87
N ALA A 50 11.02 -0.12 -2.92
CA ALA A 50 10.22 -1.07 -2.15
C ALA A 50 9.17 -0.36 -1.27
N LEU A 51 9.55 0.72 -0.59
CA LEU A 51 8.64 1.53 0.22
C LEU A 51 7.58 2.22 -0.67
N MET A 52 7.99 2.76 -1.81
CA MET A 52 7.09 3.44 -2.74
C MET A 52 6.06 2.47 -3.35
N LEU A 53 6.51 1.35 -3.90
CA LEU A 53 5.61 0.34 -4.47
C LEU A 53 4.78 -0.34 -3.39
N GLY A 54 5.33 -0.54 -2.18
CA GLY A 54 4.59 -1.00 -1.02
C GLY A 54 3.49 -0.02 -0.60
N ALA A 55 3.76 1.29 -0.60
CA ALA A 55 2.76 2.33 -0.33
C ALA A 55 1.66 2.37 -1.41
N LEU A 56 2.03 2.23 -2.69
CA LEU A 56 1.07 2.09 -3.79
C LEU A 56 0.22 0.83 -3.64
N ALA A 57 0.82 -0.30 -3.24
CA ALA A 57 0.10 -1.55 -2.99
C ALA A 57 -0.88 -1.43 -1.81
N MET A 58 -0.52 -0.70 -0.74
CA MET A 58 -1.45 -0.39 0.35
C MET A 58 -2.66 0.43 -0.12
N ALA A 59 -2.42 1.46 -0.95
CA ALA A 59 -3.48 2.30 -1.49
C ALA A 59 -4.32 1.57 -2.55
N PHE A 60 -3.74 0.61 -3.28
CA PHE A 60 -4.47 -0.30 -4.16
C PHE A 60 -5.34 -1.28 -3.36
N ASP A 61 -4.80 -1.88 -2.28
CA ASP A 61 -5.54 -2.79 -1.39
C ASP A 61 -6.74 -2.12 -0.73
N PHE A 62 -6.66 -0.82 -0.46
CA PHE A 62 -7.78 -0.05 0.05
C PHE A 62 -9.01 -0.11 -0.86
N THR A 63 -8.83 -0.24 -2.16
CA THR A 63 -9.92 -0.40 -3.13
C THR A 63 -10.20 -1.88 -3.38
N ALA A 64 -9.19 -2.65 -3.75
CA ALA A 64 -9.36 -4.06 -4.11
C ALA A 64 -9.77 -4.94 -2.92
N GLY A 65 -9.21 -4.68 -1.73
CA GLY A 65 -9.44 -5.49 -0.54
C GLY A 65 -10.72 -5.16 0.23
N PHE A 66 -11.18 -3.89 0.20
CA PHE A 66 -12.31 -3.46 1.01
C PHE A 66 -13.62 -3.32 0.25
N ILE A 67 -13.60 -2.92 -1.02
CA ILE A 67 -14.83 -2.79 -1.84
C ILE A 67 -14.87 -3.74 -3.04
N ASN A 68 -13.91 -4.66 -3.16
CA ASN A 68 -13.80 -5.67 -4.22
C ASN A 68 -13.78 -5.08 -5.64
N ILE A 69 -13.17 -3.89 -5.83
CA ILE A 69 -13.00 -3.27 -7.14
C ILE A 69 -11.51 -3.24 -7.47
N ASN A 70 -11.11 -3.96 -8.51
CA ASN A 70 -9.75 -3.95 -9.02
C ASN A 70 -9.59 -2.81 -10.04
N ASN A 71 -8.70 -1.87 -9.74
CA ASN A 71 -8.37 -0.79 -10.65
C ASN A 71 -7.23 -1.22 -11.59
N PHE A 72 -7.55 -1.76 -12.77
CA PHE A 72 -6.53 -2.18 -13.75
C PHE A 72 -5.80 -0.99 -14.41
N GLY A 73 -6.30 0.22 -14.23
CA GLY A 73 -5.67 1.45 -14.69
C GLY A 73 -4.87 2.18 -13.61
N TYR A 74 -4.50 1.53 -12.51
CA TYR A 74 -3.93 2.19 -11.33
C TYR A 74 -2.63 2.97 -11.63
N ALA A 75 -1.75 2.43 -12.49
CA ALA A 75 -0.53 3.10 -12.92
C ALA A 75 -0.79 4.43 -13.65
N ALA A 76 -1.92 4.60 -14.33
CA ALA A 76 -2.25 5.86 -14.97
C ALA A 76 -2.45 6.98 -13.94
N PHE A 77 -3.10 6.73 -12.80
CA PHE A 77 -3.28 7.72 -11.73
C PHE A 77 -1.95 8.07 -11.08
N TRP A 78 -1.07 7.08 -10.90
CA TRP A 78 0.31 7.29 -10.48
C TRP A 78 1.07 8.17 -11.47
N GLY A 79 0.97 7.86 -12.77
CA GLY A 79 1.59 8.63 -13.85
C GLY A 79 1.03 10.05 -13.97
N VAL A 80 -0.30 10.24 -13.86
CA VAL A 80 -0.93 11.57 -13.86
C VAL A 80 -0.38 12.44 -12.73
N GLY A 81 -0.25 11.89 -11.52
CA GLY A 81 0.36 12.59 -10.41
C GLY A 81 1.81 12.99 -10.68
N ALA A 82 2.58 12.07 -11.28
CA ALA A 82 3.96 12.28 -11.67
C ALA A 82 4.10 13.42 -12.69
N TYR A 83 3.32 13.37 -13.77
CA TYR A 83 3.33 14.41 -14.81
C TYR A 83 2.81 15.76 -14.31
N THR A 84 1.77 15.77 -13.46
CA THR A 84 1.26 17.01 -12.88
C THR A 84 2.33 17.70 -12.06
N SER A 85 2.98 16.97 -11.14
CA SER A 85 4.07 17.52 -10.33
C SER A 85 5.24 18.01 -11.16
N ALA A 86 5.65 17.22 -12.16
CA ALA A 86 6.74 17.56 -13.07
C ALA A 86 6.46 18.82 -13.88
N LEU A 87 5.27 18.93 -14.49
CA LEU A 87 4.88 20.08 -15.30
C LEU A 87 4.78 21.35 -14.49
N LEU A 88 4.24 21.28 -13.26
CA LEU A 88 4.20 22.43 -12.36
C LEU A 88 5.62 22.89 -11.97
N ALA A 89 6.51 21.97 -11.70
CA ALA A 89 7.89 22.28 -11.35
C ALA A 89 8.67 22.86 -12.54
N VAL A 90 8.55 22.26 -13.74
CA VAL A 90 9.34 22.65 -14.93
C VAL A 90 8.79 23.91 -15.58
N LYS A 91 7.47 24.07 -15.74
CA LYS A 91 6.88 25.19 -16.47
C LYS A 91 6.55 26.39 -15.59
N LEU A 92 6.15 26.17 -14.35
CA LEU A 92 5.70 27.22 -13.43
C LEU A 92 6.69 27.48 -12.28
N GLY A 93 7.79 26.74 -12.19
CA GLY A 93 8.77 26.87 -11.11
C GLY A 93 8.20 26.59 -9.72
N VAL A 94 7.09 25.89 -9.63
CA VAL A 94 6.47 25.52 -8.36
C VAL A 94 7.36 24.55 -7.59
N SER A 95 7.43 24.72 -6.27
CA SER A 95 8.24 23.80 -5.45
C SER A 95 7.77 22.34 -5.61
N PRO A 96 8.67 21.37 -5.68
CA PRO A 96 8.33 19.95 -5.83
C PRO A 96 7.32 19.45 -4.79
N TRP A 97 7.39 19.94 -3.56
CA TRP A 97 6.48 19.58 -2.47
C TRP A 97 5.02 19.95 -2.77
N LEU A 98 4.79 21.16 -3.27
CA LEU A 98 3.47 21.61 -3.69
C LEU A 98 3.02 20.87 -4.96
N GLY A 99 3.97 20.58 -5.86
CA GLY A 99 3.73 19.77 -7.05
C GLY A 99 3.20 18.38 -6.73
N MET A 100 3.79 17.69 -5.74
CA MET A 100 3.31 16.38 -5.27
C MET A 100 1.87 16.43 -4.74
N LEU A 101 1.55 17.44 -3.92
CA LEU A 101 0.18 17.61 -3.41
C LEU A 101 -0.81 17.91 -4.54
N ALA A 102 -0.44 18.79 -5.48
CA ALA A 102 -1.23 19.07 -6.67
C ALA A 102 -1.44 17.81 -7.52
N GLY A 103 -0.39 16.98 -7.69
CA GLY A 103 -0.47 15.68 -8.36
C GLY A 103 -1.49 14.76 -7.74
N GLY A 104 -1.54 14.71 -6.40
CA GLY A 104 -2.55 13.98 -5.65
C GLY A 104 -3.97 14.51 -5.88
N VAL A 105 -4.15 15.82 -5.86
CA VAL A 105 -5.45 16.48 -6.12
C VAL A 105 -5.93 16.16 -7.54
N PHE A 106 -5.07 16.33 -8.56
CA PHE A 106 -5.43 16.06 -9.95
C PHE A 106 -5.74 14.59 -10.19
N ALA A 107 -4.94 13.67 -9.67
CA ALA A 107 -5.22 12.24 -9.78
C ALA A 107 -6.51 11.87 -9.03
N GLY A 108 -6.78 12.48 -7.89
CA GLY A 108 -8.02 12.32 -7.14
C GLY A 108 -9.24 12.84 -7.90
N LEU A 109 -9.16 14.02 -8.52
CA LEU A 109 -10.23 14.59 -9.35
C LEU A 109 -10.54 13.71 -10.57
N LEU A 110 -9.51 13.21 -11.26
CA LEU A 110 -9.68 12.24 -12.34
C LEU A 110 -10.30 10.95 -11.80
N GLY A 111 -9.84 10.46 -10.65
CA GLY A 111 -10.42 9.31 -9.98
C GLY A 111 -11.89 9.50 -9.61
N LEU A 112 -12.28 10.71 -9.19
CA LEU A 112 -13.66 11.08 -8.91
C LEU A 112 -14.50 11.05 -10.19
N GLY A 113 -14.04 11.70 -11.26
CA GLY A 113 -14.75 11.74 -12.56
C GLY A 113 -14.93 10.36 -13.15
N LEU A 114 -13.86 9.55 -13.17
CA LEU A 114 -13.88 8.19 -13.66
C LEU A 114 -14.66 7.26 -12.74
N GLY A 115 -14.57 7.44 -11.43
CA GLY A 115 -15.38 6.73 -10.47
C GLY A 115 -16.88 6.93 -10.73
N PHE A 116 -17.30 8.16 -11.04
CA PHE A 116 -18.69 8.45 -11.38
C PHE A 116 -19.14 7.75 -12.67
N LEU A 117 -18.24 7.63 -13.64
CA LEU A 117 -18.52 7.03 -14.94
C LEU A 117 -18.47 5.48 -14.88
N THR A 118 -17.40 4.93 -14.29
CA THR A 118 -17.08 3.51 -14.35
C THR A 118 -17.77 2.68 -13.27
N LEU A 119 -17.98 3.26 -12.08
CA LEU A 119 -18.56 2.50 -10.95
C LEU A 119 -20.08 2.30 -11.05
N ARG A 120 -20.71 2.81 -12.09
CA ARG A 120 -22.07 2.42 -12.50
C ARG A 120 -22.11 1.02 -13.12
N LEU A 121 -20.95 0.57 -13.66
CA LEU A 121 -20.80 -0.77 -14.21
C LEU A 121 -20.59 -1.79 -13.08
N ALA A 122 -21.10 -2.99 -13.26
CA ALA A 122 -20.98 -4.06 -12.28
C ALA A 122 -19.79 -4.98 -12.58
N GLY A 123 -19.14 -5.47 -11.52
CA GLY A 123 -18.15 -6.53 -11.61
C GLY A 123 -16.93 -6.16 -12.47
N ILE A 124 -16.54 -7.07 -13.36
CA ILE A 124 -15.33 -6.99 -14.18
C ILE A 124 -15.37 -5.82 -15.18
N PHE A 125 -16.55 -5.37 -15.60
CA PHE A 125 -16.68 -4.28 -16.56
C PHE A 125 -16.13 -2.95 -16.01
N ALA A 126 -16.30 -2.70 -14.70
CA ALA A 126 -15.71 -1.52 -14.05
C ALA A 126 -14.18 -1.58 -14.11
N SER A 127 -13.58 -2.75 -13.88
CA SER A 127 -12.13 -2.94 -13.93
C SER A 127 -11.58 -2.78 -15.36
N CYS A 128 -12.29 -3.33 -16.36
CA CYS A 128 -11.90 -3.16 -17.78
C CYS A 128 -11.96 -1.70 -18.21
N MET A 129 -12.97 -0.95 -17.78
CA MET A 129 -13.08 0.48 -18.10
C MET A 129 -11.89 1.27 -17.53
N THR A 130 -11.46 0.97 -16.30
CA THR A 130 -10.26 1.63 -15.73
C THR A 130 -9.00 1.34 -16.55
N TRP A 131 -8.90 0.14 -17.12
CA TRP A 131 -7.80 -0.22 -18.01
C TRP A 131 -7.81 0.58 -19.31
N PHE A 132 -8.98 0.67 -19.98
CA PHE A 132 -9.10 1.48 -21.20
C PHE A 132 -8.79 2.95 -20.96
N VAL A 133 -9.19 3.49 -19.81
CA VAL A 133 -8.83 4.84 -19.40
C VAL A 133 -7.32 4.98 -19.24
N ALA A 134 -6.64 4.00 -18.66
CA ALA A 134 -5.19 4.02 -18.53
C ALA A 134 -4.48 4.03 -19.91
N LEU A 135 -4.97 3.21 -20.85
CA LEU A 135 -4.46 3.22 -22.22
C LEU A 135 -4.69 4.57 -22.91
N ALA A 136 -5.85 5.19 -22.70
CA ALA A 136 -6.15 6.52 -23.22
C ALA A 136 -5.20 7.58 -22.63
N MET A 137 -4.99 7.57 -21.31
CA MET A 137 -4.06 8.47 -20.63
C MET A 137 -2.62 8.28 -21.10
N PHE A 138 -2.18 7.04 -21.27
CA PHE A 138 -0.88 6.72 -21.88
C PHE A 138 -0.78 7.31 -23.28
N ALA A 139 -1.78 7.08 -24.15
CA ALA A 139 -1.79 7.57 -25.52
C ALA A 139 -1.79 9.11 -25.58
N VAL A 140 -2.59 9.78 -24.75
CA VAL A 140 -2.60 11.25 -24.67
C VAL A 140 -1.22 11.76 -24.25
N THR A 141 -0.64 11.18 -23.20
CA THR A 141 0.66 11.59 -22.68
C THR A 141 1.78 11.35 -23.68
N ALA A 142 1.74 10.24 -24.44
CA ALA A 142 2.74 9.92 -25.46
C ALA A 142 2.67 10.82 -26.69
N ASN A 143 1.48 11.23 -27.10
CA ASN A 143 1.27 12.02 -28.32
C ASN A 143 1.26 13.54 -28.08
N TRP A 144 1.04 14.02 -26.87
CA TRP A 144 1.04 15.46 -26.57
C TRP A 144 2.46 15.98 -26.33
N VAL A 145 3.30 15.92 -27.38
CA VAL A 145 4.74 16.21 -27.31
C VAL A 145 5.04 17.63 -26.79
N GLU A 146 4.24 18.63 -27.17
CA GLU A 146 4.43 20.03 -26.73
C GLU A 146 4.35 20.20 -25.19
N LEU A 147 3.52 19.40 -24.54
CA LEU A 147 3.31 19.48 -23.10
C LEU A 147 4.24 18.52 -22.34
N THR A 148 4.27 17.25 -22.73
CA THR A 148 4.87 16.14 -21.99
C THR A 148 6.24 15.72 -22.50
N ARG A 149 6.66 16.22 -23.68
CA ARG A 149 7.79 15.76 -24.48
C ARG A 149 7.66 14.30 -24.97
N GLY A 150 6.47 13.70 -24.79
CA GLY A 150 6.18 12.35 -25.28
C GLY A 150 7.19 11.31 -24.83
N THR A 151 7.61 10.44 -25.75
CA THR A 151 8.56 9.36 -25.48
C THR A 151 10.00 9.82 -25.24
N SER A 152 10.36 11.08 -25.59
CA SER A 152 11.68 11.65 -25.31
C SER A 152 11.90 11.89 -23.82
N GLY A 153 10.84 11.94 -23.04
CA GLY A 153 10.90 12.14 -21.60
C GLY A 153 11.03 13.59 -21.16
N LEU A 154 10.38 13.89 -20.04
CA LEU A 154 10.43 15.19 -19.39
C LEU A 154 11.46 15.15 -18.26
N SER A 155 12.49 15.99 -18.35
CA SER A 155 13.47 16.16 -17.26
C SER A 155 12.81 16.95 -16.12
N VAL A 156 12.95 16.44 -14.91
CA VAL A 156 12.28 16.95 -13.70
C VAL A 156 13.34 17.40 -12.69
N PRO A 157 13.20 18.58 -12.09
CA PRO A 157 14.12 19.00 -11.06
C PRO A 157 14.08 18.05 -9.87
N PRO A 158 15.25 17.74 -9.24
CA PRO A 158 15.31 16.87 -8.09
C PRO A 158 14.61 17.50 -6.87
N LEU A 159 14.14 16.66 -5.93
CA LEU A 159 13.55 17.12 -4.68
C LEU A 159 14.59 17.72 -3.74
N PHE A 160 15.79 17.14 -3.74
CA PHE A 160 16.95 17.59 -2.97
C PHE A 160 18.13 17.86 -3.90
N HIS A 161 18.87 18.94 -3.62
CA HIS A 161 20.10 19.29 -4.37
C HIS A 161 21.33 18.51 -3.90
N THR A 162 21.12 17.48 -3.06
CA THR A 162 22.18 16.62 -2.51
C THR A 162 22.26 15.33 -3.34
N THR A 163 23.47 14.85 -3.57
CA THR A 163 23.71 13.59 -4.29
C THR A 163 23.30 12.36 -3.48
N GLU A 164 23.14 12.49 -2.18
CA GLU A 164 22.80 11.40 -1.28
C GLU A 164 21.31 11.04 -1.35
N ASN A 165 21.01 9.75 -1.44
CA ASN A 165 19.64 9.23 -1.49
C ASN A 165 18.93 9.21 -0.12
N ILE A 166 19.62 9.57 0.97
CA ILE A 166 19.09 9.53 2.34
C ILE A 166 17.85 10.44 2.50
N GLY A 167 17.88 11.64 1.92
CA GLY A 167 16.74 12.56 1.95
C GLY A 167 15.48 11.98 1.29
N TYR A 168 15.66 11.32 0.13
CA TYR A 168 14.56 10.62 -0.56
C TYR A 168 14.03 9.44 0.26
N TYR A 169 14.91 8.70 0.92
CA TYR A 169 14.52 7.58 1.76
C TYR A 169 13.61 8.01 2.91
N TYR A 170 14.01 9.03 3.68
CA TYR A 170 13.17 9.49 4.79
C TYR A 170 11.87 10.13 4.31
N THR A 171 11.88 10.80 3.17
CA THR A 171 10.67 11.35 2.56
C THR A 171 9.67 10.24 2.24
N ILE A 172 10.08 9.21 1.49
CA ILE A 172 9.18 8.10 1.16
C ILE A 172 8.78 7.28 2.39
N PHE A 173 9.66 7.14 3.38
CA PHE A 173 9.35 6.48 4.64
C PHE A 173 8.22 7.20 5.40
N VAL A 174 8.31 8.53 5.51
CA VAL A 174 7.25 9.35 6.12
C VAL A 174 5.97 9.27 5.31
N MET A 175 6.03 9.37 3.97
CA MET A 175 4.86 9.24 3.08
C MET A 175 4.19 7.88 3.24
N THR A 176 4.96 6.80 3.37
CA THR A 176 4.47 5.44 3.60
C THR A 176 3.74 5.33 4.94
N ILE A 177 4.30 5.90 6.00
CA ILE A 177 3.64 5.94 7.32
C ILE A 177 2.36 6.77 7.26
N LEU A 178 2.38 7.94 6.63
CA LEU A 178 1.19 8.79 6.48
C LEU A 178 0.09 8.07 5.68
N THR A 179 0.46 7.37 4.60
CA THR A 179 -0.47 6.55 3.82
C THR A 179 -1.08 5.45 4.69
N TYR A 180 -0.27 4.69 5.42
CA TYR A 180 -0.75 3.64 6.31
C TYR A 180 -1.70 4.17 7.39
N VAL A 181 -1.28 5.21 8.11
CA VAL A 181 -2.07 5.81 9.20
C VAL A 181 -3.37 6.41 8.64
N GLY A 182 -3.31 7.14 7.54
CA GLY A 182 -4.48 7.75 6.90
C GLY A 182 -5.50 6.69 6.48
N LEU A 183 -5.08 5.64 5.78
CA LEU A 183 -5.94 4.54 5.38
C LEU A 183 -6.51 3.80 6.60
N ARG A 184 -5.70 3.58 7.62
CA ARG A 184 -6.14 2.88 8.85
C ARG A 184 -7.17 3.67 9.64
N VAL A 185 -7.03 5.00 9.72
CA VAL A 185 -8.03 5.89 10.34
C VAL A 185 -9.36 5.79 9.60
N ILE A 186 -9.35 5.85 8.27
CA ILE A 186 -10.57 5.74 7.45
C ILE A 186 -11.23 4.38 7.65
N ILE A 187 -10.47 3.28 7.60
CA ILE A 187 -11.01 1.93 7.72
C ILE A 187 -11.57 1.62 9.12
N ASN A 188 -11.04 2.25 10.16
CA ASN A 188 -11.54 2.09 11.52
C ASN A 188 -12.70 3.05 11.85
N SER A 189 -13.10 3.90 10.91
CA SER A 189 -14.25 4.80 11.03
C SER A 189 -15.56 4.13 10.55
N HIS A 190 -16.69 4.83 10.74
CA HIS A 190 -17.99 4.43 10.17
C HIS A 190 -17.94 4.25 8.64
N ILE A 191 -17.10 5.03 7.96
CA ILE A 191 -16.87 4.95 6.51
C ILE A 191 -16.26 3.59 6.16
N GLY A 192 -15.27 3.13 6.92
CA GLY A 192 -14.65 1.82 6.71
C GLY A 192 -15.59 0.64 6.97
N THR A 193 -16.55 0.80 7.88
CA THR A 193 -17.60 -0.20 8.09
C THR A 193 -18.51 -0.31 6.87
N ALA A 194 -18.87 0.81 6.25
CA ALA A 194 -19.63 0.84 5.00
C ALA A 194 -18.84 0.19 3.84
N PHE A 195 -17.52 0.43 3.74
CA PHE A 195 -16.67 -0.22 2.74
C PHE A 195 -16.67 -1.73 2.88
N ARG A 196 -16.50 -2.25 4.11
CA ARG A 196 -16.54 -3.70 4.37
C ARG A 196 -17.89 -4.31 4.04
N ALA A 197 -19.00 -3.65 4.39
CA ALA A 197 -20.34 -4.12 4.05
C ALA A 197 -20.52 -4.22 2.53
N ILE A 198 -20.08 -3.20 1.77
CA ILE A 198 -20.14 -3.19 0.29
C ILE A 198 -19.26 -4.29 -0.31
N GLY A 199 -18.08 -4.53 0.28
CA GLY A 199 -17.17 -5.57 -0.19
C GLY A 199 -17.65 -6.98 0.07
N GLN A 200 -18.51 -7.21 1.07
CA GLN A 200 -19.11 -8.51 1.37
C GLN A 200 -20.30 -8.79 0.46
N ASP A 201 -21.29 -7.90 0.45
CA ASP A 201 -22.48 -8.02 -0.38
C ASP A 201 -23.07 -6.64 -0.69
N ILE A 202 -23.08 -6.29 -1.97
CA ILE A 202 -23.57 -5.01 -2.47
C ILE A 202 -25.08 -4.87 -2.23
N GLN A 203 -25.86 -5.96 -2.44
CA GLN A 203 -27.32 -5.93 -2.31
C GLN A 203 -27.72 -5.82 -0.85
N ALA A 204 -27.08 -6.58 0.04
CA ALA A 204 -27.30 -6.47 1.48
C ALA A 204 -26.94 -5.10 2.04
N ALA A 205 -25.85 -4.49 1.55
CA ALA A 205 -25.46 -3.13 1.92
C ALA A 205 -26.51 -2.10 1.48
N GLN A 206 -27.04 -2.21 0.27
CA GLN A 206 -28.12 -1.34 -0.23
C GLN A 206 -29.40 -1.51 0.59
N ALA A 207 -29.79 -2.75 0.88
CA ALA A 207 -30.97 -3.04 1.72
C ALA A 207 -30.83 -2.45 3.14
N SER A 208 -29.60 -2.33 3.63
CA SER A 208 -29.28 -1.70 4.92
C SER A 208 -29.20 -0.16 4.84
N GLY A 209 -29.56 0.47 3.71
CA GLY A 209 -29.60 1.92 3.52
C GLY A 209 -28.23 2.54 3.19
N ILE A 210 -27.20 1.75 2.89
CA ILE A 210 -25.88 2.27 2.51
C ILE A 210 -25.89 2.73 1.06
N ASN A 211 -25.52 3.99 0.82
CA ASN A 211 -25.36 4.52 -0.54
C ASN A 211 -24.07 3.98 -1.18
N VAL A 212 -24.18 2.81 -1.84
CA VAL A 212 -23.03 2.09 -2.42
C VAL A 212 -22.26 2.94 -3.41
N THR A 213 -22.94 3.69 -4.29
CA THR A 213 -22.27 4.53 -5.29
C THR A 213 -21.39 5.60 -4.65
N LYS A 214 -21.92 6.33 -3.65
CA LYS A 214 -21.17 7.36 -2.93
C LYS A 214 -19.89 6.79 -2.29
N TYR A 215 -20.01 5.68 -1.58
CA TYR A 215 -18.89 5.07 -0.88
C TYR A 215 -17.85 4.47 -1.83
N LYS A 216 -18.27 3.85 -2.94
CA LYS A 216 -17.36 3.38 -3.97
C LYS A 216 -16.55 4.50 -4.60
N ILE A 217 -17.21 5.61 -5.01
CA ILE A 217 -16.54 6.77 -5.59
C ILE A 217 -15.55 7.37 -4.59
N MET A 218 -15.95 7.53 -3.33
CA MET A 218 -15.08 8.09 -2.30
C MET A 218 -13.82 7.24 -2.06
N ASN A 219 -13.98 5.91 -1.96
CA ASN A 219 -12.87 4.99 -1.79
C ASN A 219 -11.90 5.06 -2.98
N PHE A 220 -12.44 5.01 -4.20
CA PHE A 220 -11.68 5.07 -5.43
C PHE A 220 -10.90 6.40 -5.56
N THR A 221 -11.56 7.53 -5.27
CA THR A 221 -10.94 8.87 -5.29
C THR A 221 -9.76 8.97 -4.33
N ILE A 222 -9.93 8.48 -3.09
CA ILE A 222 -8.86 8.51 -2.08
C ILE A 222 -7.67 7.66 -2.54
N SER A 223 -7.92 6.46 -3.05
CA SER A 223 -6.87 5.58 -3.56
C SER A 223 -6.09 6.23 -4.72
N CYS A 224 -6.80 6.84 -5.68
CA CYS A 224 -6.19 7.55 -6.81
C CYS A 224 -5.41 8.79 -6.35
N ALA A 225 -5.91 9.54 -5.37
CA ALA A 225 -5.22 10.71 -4.82
C ALA A 225 -3.88 10.31 -4.17
N ILE A 226 -3.86 9.24 -3.38
CA ILE A 226 -2.63 8.72 -2.79
C ILE A 226 -1.65 8.28 -3.88
N ALA A 227 -2.13 7.56 -4.92
CA ALA A 227 -1.30 7.19 -6.06
C ALA A 227 -0.69 8.42 -6.74
N GLY A 228 -1.46 9.50 -6.90
CA GLY A 228 -0.98 10.76 -7.48
C GLY A 228 0.11 11.44 -6.64
N VAL A 229 -0.02 11.48 -5.31
CA VAL A 229 1.03 12.03 -4.42
C VAL A 229 2.33 11.22 -4.54
N LEU A 230 2.22 9.88 -4.50
CA LEU A 230 3.37 8.98 -4.66
C LEU A 230 3.96 9.07 -6.08
N GLY A 231 3.13 9.37 -7.08
CA GLY A 231 3.57 9.65 -8.45
C GLY A 231 4.42 10.92 -8.54
N GLY A 232 3.98 11.99 -7.88
CA GLY A 232 4.77 13.22 -7.78
C GLY A 232 6.13 12.99 -7.14
N PHE A 233 6.20 12.19 -6.07
CA PHE A 233 7.48 11.79 -5.46
C PHE A 233 8.37 11.02 -6.45
N TYR A 234 7.80 10.04 -7.14
CA TYR A 234 8.52 9.26 -8.15
C TYR A 234 9.17 10.14 -9.23
N ALA A 235 8.44 11.15 -9.70
CA ALA A 235 8.90 12.08 -10.69
C ALA A 235 10.23 12.77 -10.30
N HIS A 236 10.27 13.30 -9.10
CA HIS A 236 11.42 14.03 -8.58
C HIS A 236 12.55 13.10 -8.11
N PHE A 237 12.24 11.83 -7.81
CA PHE A 237 13.23 10.82 -7.45
C PHE A 237 13.97 10.28 -8.68
N VAL A 238 13.26 9.98 -9.76
CA VAL A 238 13.88 9.43 -10.99
C VAL A 238 14.50 10.52 -11.85
N GLY A 239 13.97 11.74 -11.82
CA GLY A 239 14.51 12.89 -12.53
C GLY A 239 14.14 12.96 -14.03
N ILE A 240 13.68 11.86 -14.64
CA ILE A 240 13.19 11.82 -16.02
C ILE A 240 11.92 10.97 -16.07
N ILE A 241 10.83 11.56 -16.57
CA ILE A 241 9.55 10.85 -16.69
C ILE A 241 9.23 10.62 -18.17
N THR A 242 8.84 9.38 -18.46
CA THR A 242 8.33 8.96 -19.77
C THR A 242 6.90 8.43 -19.63
N PRO A 243 6.09 8.38 -20.69
CA PRO A 243 4.73 7.84 -20.61
C PRO A 243 4.68 6.38 -20.12
N THR A 244 5.78 5.64 -20.22
CA THR A 244 5.89 4.23 -19.78
C THR A 244 5.53 4.04 -18.30
N VAL A 245 5.59 5.08 -17.46
CA VAL A 245 5.13 5.04 -16.06
C VAL A 245 3.66 4.64 -15.95
N MET A 246 2.85 4.94 -16.97
CA MET A 246 1.43 4.59 -17.04
C MET A 246 1.16 3.19 -17.60
N ASN A 247 2.21 2.42 -17.90
CA ASN A 247 2.06 1.09 -18.49
C ASN A 247 1.34 0.13 -17.54
N THR A 248 0.53 -0.74 -18.11
CA THR A 248 -0.21 -1.79 -17.39
C THR A 248 0.70 -2.71 -16.58
N SER A 249 1.95 -2.91 -17.00
CA SER A 249 2.94 -3.70 -16.27
C SER A 249 3.14 -3.21 -14.82
N HIS A 250 3.17 -1.90 -14.60
CA HIS A 250 3.27 -1.33 -13.24
C HIS A 250 1.99 -1.55 -12.43
N THR A 251 0.82 -1.51 -13.07
CA THR A 251 -0.43 -1.89 -12.39
C THR A 251 -0.39 -3.34 -11.92
N VAL A 252 0.07 -4.25 -12.78
CA VAL A 252 0.21 -5.67 -12.43
C VAL A 252 1.19 -5.85 -11.27
N GLU A 253 2.33 -5.16 -11.29
CA GLU A 253 3.32 -5.19 -10.21
C GLU A 253 2.71 -4.77 -8.88
N ILE A 254 2.03 -3.63 -8.83
CA ILE A 254 1.35 -3.12 -7.62
C ILE A 254 0.26 -4.08 -7.16
N MET A 255 -0.51 -4.63 -8.09
CA MET A 255 -1.57 -5.60 -7.82
C MET A 255 -1.00 -6.88 -7.19
N VAL A 256 0.09 -7.43 -7.75
CA VAL A 256 0.76 -8.63 -7.21
C VAL A 256 1.22 -8.38 -5.78
N LEU A 257 1.87 -7.23 -5.50
CA LEU A 257 2.29 -6.88 -4.15
C LEU A 257 1.13 -6.82 -3.15
N SER A 258 -0.01 -6.25 -3.57
CA SER A 258 -1.23 -6.19 -2.76
C SER A 258 -1.80 -7.58 -2.46
N TYR A 259 -1.88 -8.45 -3.47
CA TYR A 259 -2.43 -9.80 -3.32
C TYR A 259 -1.52 -10.73 -2.54
N VAL A 260 -0.21 -10.70 -2.82
CA VAL A 260 0.80 -11.46 -2.07
C VAL A 260 0.84 -11.01 -0.61
N GLY A 261 0.72 -9.70 -0.38
CA GLY A 261 0.65 -9.15 0.97
C GLY A 261 -0.57 -9.61 1.75
N GLY A 262 -1.68 -9.83 1.06
CA GLY A 262 -2.96 -10.26 1.63
C GLY A 262 -4.03 -9.18 1.56
N ARG A 263 -5.10 -9.47 0.80
CA ARG A 263 -6.21 -8.56 0.55
C ARG A 263 -6.88 -8.08 1.84
N GLY A 264 -7.18 -6.79 1.91
CA GLY A 264 -7.90 -6.18 3.03
C GLY A 264 -7.07 -6.01 4.31
N THR A 265 -5.75 -6.16 4.23
CA THR A 265 -4.86 -6.01 5.39
C THR A 265 -4.15 -4.66 5.47
N ILE A 266 -4.05 -3.92 4.37
CA ILE A 266 -3.29 -2.69 4.12
C ILE A 266 -1.79 -2.91 4.31
N TRP A 267 -1.32 -3.31 5.51
CA TRP A 267 0.11 -3.47 5.82
C TRP A 267 0.78 -4.59 5.01
N GLY A 268 -0.01 -5.57 4.54
CA GLY A 268 0.51 -6.70 3.77
C GLY A 268 1.21 -6.27 2.49
N GLY A 269 0.67 -5.28 1.76
CA GLY A 269 1.28 -4.74 0.55
C GLY A 269 2.66 -4.13 0.79
N LEU A 270 2.88 -3.46 1.96
CA LEU A 270 4.18 -2.95 2.35
C LEU A 270 5.19 -4.07 2.60
N VAL A 271 4.80 -5.09 3.36
CA VAL A 271 5.66 -6.24 3.65
C VAL A 271 6.01 -7.00 2.37
N ALA A 272 5.03 -7.20 1.50
CA ALA A 272 5.28 -7.82 0.19
C ALA A 272 6.26 -6.99 -0.65
N GLY A 273 6.13 -5.66 -0.66
CA GLY A 273 7.06 -4.75 -1.34
C GLY A 273 8.49 -4.88 -0.82
N LEU A 274 8.67 -4.87 0.50
CA LEU A 274 9.99 -5.00 1.14
C LEU A 274 10.69 -6.35 0.88
N ILE A 275 9.92 -7.42 0.68
CA ILE A 275 10.48 -8.76 0.40
C ILE A 275 10.67 -8.96 -1.11
N MET A 276 9.66 -8.62 -1.90
CA MET A 276 9.64 -8.96 -3.33
C MET A 276 10.51 -8.04 -4.18
N ILE A 277 10.54 -6.72 -3.89
CA ILE A 277 11.29 -5.78 -4.73
C ILE A 277 12.79 -6.07 -4.71
N PRO A 278 13.46 -6.24 -3.54
CA PRO A 278 14.85 -6.67 -3.54
C PRO A 278 15.07 -8.03 -4.21
N GLY A 279 14.16 -8.99 -3.99
CA GLY A 279 14.24 -10.31 -4.62
C GLY A 279 14.16 -10.25 -6.15
N MET A 280 13.29 -9.40 -6.69
CA MET A 280 13.12 -9.22 -8.14
C MET A 280 14.25 -8.41 -8.79
N GLU A 281 14.99 -7.63 -8.00
CA GLU A 281 16.18 -6.93 -8.49
C GLU A 281 17.26 -7.91 -8.96
N TYR A 282 17.44 -9.00 -8.23
CA TYR A 282 18.36 -10.08 -8.66
C TYR A 282 17.92 -10.76 -9.97
N LEU A 283 16.62 -10.67 -10.31
CA LEU A 283 16.06 -11.24 -11.54
C LEU A 283 16.02 -10.24 -12.70
N LYS A 284 16.60 -9.04 -12.56
CA LYS A 284 16.64 -8.01 -13.62
C LYS A 284 17.29 -8.47 -14.93
N GLY A 285 18.21 -9.42 -14.86
CA GLY A 285 18.82 -10.02 -16.06
C GLY A 285 17.83 -10.79 -16.97
N LEU A 286 16.60 -11.04 -16.47
CA LEU A 286 15.55 -11.79 -17.17
C LEU A 286 14.41 -10.85 -17.61
N LEU A 287 14.72 -9.72 -18.20
CA LEU A 287 13.83 -8.59 -18.51
C LEU A 287 12.42 -8.94 -19.00
N GLU A 288 12.29 -9.87 -19.95
CA GLU A 288 11.01 -10.27 -20.51
C GLU A 288 10.26 -11.30 -19.65
N LEU A 289 10.98 -12.11 -18.88
CA LEU A 289 10.39 -13.12 -18.00
C LEU A 289 9.82 -12.54 -16.71
N ARG A 290 10.10 -11.28 -16.41
CA ARG A 290 9.64 -10.62 -15.17
C ARG A 290 8.11 -10.64 -15.03
N LEU A 291 7.38 -10.28 -16.08
CA LEU A 291 5.91 -10.32 -16.09
C LEU A 291 5.37 -11.75 -15.97
N LEU A 292 6.03 -12.71 -16.62
CA LEU A 292 5.67 -14.12 -16.50
C LEU A 292 5.89 -14.62 -15.07
N ILE A 293 7.02 -14.28 -14.46
CA ILE A 293 7.31 -14.62 -13.05
C ILE A 293 6.27 -14.02 -12.12
N TYR A 294 5.89 -12.74 -12.31
CA TYR A 294 4.81 -12.11 -11.55
C TYR A 294 3.48 -12.85 -11.72
N GLY A 295 3.14 -13.22 -12.95
CA GLY A 295 1.90 -13.96 -13.24
C GLY A 295 1.86 -15.33 -12.56
N VAL A 296 2.94 -16.11 -12.70
CA VAL A 296 3.06 -17.43 -12.07
C VAL A 296 3.04 -17.30 -10.54
N LEU A 297 3.78 -16.36 -9.97
CA LEU A 297 3.81 -16.12 -8.54
C LEU A 297 2.43 -15.72 -8.01
N MET A 298 1.70 -14.86 -8.72
CA MET A 298 0.34 -14.47 -8.36
C MET A 298 -0.60 -15.68 -8.36
N ILE A 299 -0.54 -16.54 -9.38
CA ILE A 299 -1.33 -17.77 -9.46
C ILE A 299 -0.99 -18.69 -8.27
N MET A 300 0.28 -18.91 -8.00
CA MET A 300 0.74 -19.73 -6.88
C MET A 300 0.22 -19.19 -5.54
N VAL A 301 0.36 -17.89 -5.30
CA VAL A 301 -0.11 -17.26 -4.06
C VAL A 301 -1.64 -17.36 -3.93
N MET A 302 -2.39 -17.12 -5.00
CA MET A 302 -3.85 -17.24 -4.97
C MET A 302 -4.35 -18.66 -4.67
N ILE A 303 -3.63 -19.69 -5.17
CA ILE A 303 -3.99 -21.09 -4.95
C ILE A 303 -3.59 -21.57 -3.55
N PHE A 304 -2.33 -21.33 -3.15
CA PHE A 304 -1.77 -21.88 -1.92
C PHE A 304 -1.96 -20.99 -0.70
N PHE A 305 -2.04 -19.68 -0.89
CA PHE A 305 -2.12 -18.68 0.20
C PHE A 305 -3.22 -17.64 -0.08
N PRO A 306 -4.50 -18.03 -0.08
CA PRO A 306 -5.60 -17.12 -0.44
C PRO A 306 -5.69 -15.88 0.45
N ASN A 307 -5.15 -15.95 1.68
CA ASN A 307 -5.07 -14.83 2.61
C ASN A 307 -3.70 -14.11 2.58
N GLY A 308 -2.82 -14.44 1.63
CA GLY A 308 -1.49 -13.86 1.46
C GLY A 308 -0.56 -14.04 2.67
N LEU A 309 0.54 -13.27 2.70
CA LEU A 309 1.51 -13.26 3.81
C LEU A 309 0.87 -12.87 5.15
N ALA A 310 -0.12 -11.99 5.13
CA ALA A 310 -0.85 -11.60 6.34
C ALA A 310 -1.66 -12.76 6.96
N GLY A 311 -2.20 -13.64 6.12
CA GLY A 311 -2.88 -14.86 6.59
C GLY A 311 -1.91 -15.83 7.27
N LEU A 312 -0.72 -15.99 6.72
CA LEU A 312 0.36 -16.79 7.32
C LEU A 312 0.77 -16.23 8.68
N TYR A 313 0.96 -14.91 8.77
CA TYR A 313 1.29 -14.22 10.02
C TYR A 313 0.24 -14.47 11.09
N ASN A 314 -1.05 -14.31 10.76
CA ASN A 314 -2.16 -14.53 11.70
C ASN A 314 -2.23 -16.00 12.16
N LYS A 315 -2.03 -16.95 11.25
CA LYS A 315 -2.03 -18.39 11.56
C LYS A 315 -0.85 -18.75 12.50
N PHE A 316 0.33 -18.23 12.20
CA PHE A 316 1.53 -18.45 13.03
C PHE A 316 1.38 -17.84 14.42
N PHE A 317 0.81 -16.63 14.53
CA PHE A 317 0.61 -15.95 15.81
C PHE A 317 -0.47 -16.62 16.67
N ASN A 318 -1.52 -17.17 16.06
CA ASN A 318 -2.54 -17.95 16.76
C ASN A 318 -1.97 -19.28 17.28
N LEU A 319 -1.16 -19.97 16.48
CA LEU A 319 -0.47 -21.21 16.92
C LEU A 319 0.48 -20.96 18.10
N LEU A 320 1.21 -19.84 18.08
CA LEU A 320 2.06 -19.45 19.22
C LEU A 320 1.20 -19.06 20.44
N GLY A 321 0.09 -18.36 20.23
CA GLY A 321 -0.85 -17.99 21.31
C GLY A 321 -1.47 -19.22 21.98
N GLU A 322 -1.92 -20.21 21.24
CA GLU A 322 -2.48 -21.46 21.75
C GLU A 322 -1.42 -22.26 22.54
N SER A 323 -0.21 -22.34 22.05
CA SER A 323 0.88 -23.05 22.73
C SER A 323 1.28 -22.39 24.07
N PHE A 324 1.17 -21.06 24.18
CA PHE A 324 1.40 -20.33 25.43
C PHE A 324 0.24 -20.51 26.43
N PHE A 325 -1.01 -20.54 25.94
CA PHE A 325 -2.19 -20.75 26.78
C PHE A 325 -2.25 -22.19 27.33
N GLU A 326 -1.94 -23.20 26.52
CA GLU A 326 -1.85 -24.60 26.97
C GLU A 326 -0.73 -24.81 28.02
N LYS A 327 0.44 -24.18 27.82
CA LYS A 327 1.51 -24.22 28.82
C LYS A 327 1.08 -23.55 30.13
N GLY A 328 0.36 -22.43 30.09
CA GLY A 328 -0.16 -21.73 31.26
C GLY A 328 -1.19 -22.57 32.03
N GLN A 329 -2.04 -23.32 31.37
CA GLN A 329 -3.01 -24.22 31.98
C GLN A 329 -2.36 -25.47 32.60
N ARG A 330 -1.33 -26.03 31.95
CA ARG A 330 -0.59 -27.19 32.51
C ARG A 330 0.17 -26.80 33.77
N VAL A 331 0.75 -25.60 33.82
CA VAL A 331 1.43 -25.11 35.04
C VAL A 331 0.45 -24.87 36.18
N LYS A 332 -0.77 -24.36 35.92
CA LYS A 332 -1.81 -24.20 36.93
C LYS A 332 -2.33 -25.53 37.47
N LYS A 333 -2.63 -26.51 36.60
CA LYS A 333 -3.06 -27.85 37.03
C LYS A 333 -1.99 -28.59 37.81
N GLY A 334 -0.72 -28.52 37.41
CA GLY A 334 0.38 -29.11 38.18
C GLY A 334 0.65 -28.46 39.54
N GLY A 335 0.29 -27.15 39.70
CA GLY A 335 0.35 -26.45 40.98
C GLY A 335 -0.76 -26.87 41.95
N GLU A 336 -1.99 -27.04 41.45
CA GLU A 336 -3.14 -27.50 42.24
C GLU A 336 -3.00 -28.96 42.70
N GLU A 337 -2.48 -29.85 41.87
CA GLU A 337 -2.20 -31.25 42.24
C GLU A 337 -1.11 -31.38 43.29
N ARG A 338 -0.11 -30.50 43.30
CA ARG A 338 0.94 -30.48 44.35
C ARG A 338 0.45 -29.87 45.66
N GLY A 339 -0.42 -28.85 45.61
CA GLY A 339 -1.05 -28.25 46.81
C GLY A 339 -2.00 -29.20 47.53
N GLY A 340 -2.85 -29.92 46.80
CA GLY A 340 -3.80 -30.88 47.35
C GLY A 340 -3.14 -32.13 47.94
N ARG A 341 -1.93 -32.54 47.46
CA ARG A 341 -1.16 -33.63 48.07
C ARG A 341 -0.42 -33.23 49.33
N ALA A 342 -0.16 -31.95 49.57
CA ALA A 342 0.46 -31.46 50.78
C ALA A 342 -0.55 -31.34 51.92
N GLU A 343 -1.81 -31.02 51.64
CA GLU A 343 -2.88 -30.93 52.65
C GLU A 343 -3.40 -32.30 53.12
N MET A 344 -3.24 -33.38 52.35
CA MET A 344 -3.62 -34.72 52.76
C MET A 344 -2.57 -35.46 53.60
N LYS A 345 -1.42 -34.85 53.88
CA LYS A 345 -0.33 -35.45 54.69
C LYS A 345 -0.15 -34.83 56.09
N ASN A 346 -0.99 -33.86 56.46
CA ASN A 346 -1.11 -33.38 57.81
C ASN A 346 -2.47 -33.80 58.36
#